data_973a1573e677a3a8b4cf00e510b12651
#
_entry.id   973a1573e677a3a8b4cf00e510b12651
#
_cell.length_a   1.000
_cell.length_b   1.000
_cell.length_c   1.000
_cell.angle_alpha   90.00
_cell.angle_beta   90.00
_cell.angle_gamma   90.00
#
_symmetry.space_group_name_H-M   'P 1'
#
loop_
_entity.id
_entity.type
_entity.pdbx_description
1 polymer ?
#
loop_
_entity_poly.entity_id
_entity_poly.type
_entity_poly.pdbx_seq_one_letter_code
_entity_poly.pdbx_strand_id
1 'polypeptide(L)'
;MNTTQTMPSVSYSFIMRPSYPNRIGMFARIVNTIGKHGGDLGAVDIVAPDAKLMTRDITVRARDGAHQEQIVSSIRRLANVDVVNISDRVFLLHLGGKLAIRNKVPVTTRDTLSMAYTPGVARVCEAIAAEPSKAWQLTIKGNSVAVVSDGSAVLGLGDIGPEAAMPVMEGNHQPSEVWAAAASWCCAASGISWVRQPVAPVAVM
;
A
#
# COMPACT_ATOMS: atom_id res chain seq x y z
N MET A 1 18.46 27.35 20.78
CA MET A 1 18.34 26.35 19.68
C MET A 1 16.88 25.91 19.62
N ASN A 2 16.09 26.49 18.71
CA ASN A 2 14.70 26.04 18.49
C ASN A 2 14.76 24.68 17.81
N THR A 3 14.60 23.60 18.56
CA THR A 3 14.26 22.31 18.02
C THR A 3 12.85 22.42 17.45
N THR A 4 12.77 22.56 16.14
CA THR A 4 11.50 22.45 15.40
C THR A 4 10.94 21.05 15.69
N GLN A 5 10.03 20.95 16.67
CA GLN A 5 9.34 19.68 16.92
C GLN A 5 8.58 19.32 15.65
N THR A 6 9.01 18.30 14.97
CA THR A 6 8.28 17.74 13.83
C THR A 6 6.87 17.35 14.29
N MET A 7 5.86 17.84 13.58
CA MET A 7 4.46 17.54 13.89
C MET A 7 4.13 16.08 13.58
N PRO A 8 3.17 15.46 14.30
CA PRO A 8 2.67 14.14 13.93
C PRO A 8 2.25 14.07 12.46
N SER A 9 2.61 12.99 11.78
CA SER A 9 2.45 12.83 10.33
C SER A 9 1.64 11.58 10.01
N VAL A 10 0.92 11.59 8.88
CA VAL A 10 0.27 10.40 8.34
C VAL A 10 1.26 9.30 7.97
N SER A 11 2.52 9.64 7.68
CA SER A 11 3.58 8.67 7.39
C SER A 11 3.96 7.80 8.60
N TYR A 12 3.64 8.24 9.81
CA TYR A 12 3.82 7.48 11.05
C TYR A 12 2.47 7.23 11.73
N SER A 13 1.47 6.84 10.94
CA SER A 13 0.13 6.54 11.41
C SER A 13 -0.01 5.06 11.72
N PHE A 14 -0.45 4.73 12.92
CA PHE A 14 -0.71 3.37 13.35
C PHE A 14 -2.09 3.21 13.96
N ILE A 15 -2.60 1.98 13.95
CA ILE A 15 -3.82 1.59 14.64
C ILE A 15 -3.41 0.81 15.88
N MET A 16 -3.84 1.28 17.03
CA MET A 16 -3.65 0.58 18.30
C MET A 16 -5.00 0.03 18.74
N ARG A 17 -5.03 -1.24 19.16
CA ARG A 17 -6.21 -1.94 19.67
C ARG A 17 -6.12 -2.15 21.18
N PRO A 18 -6.48 -1.17 22.02
CA PRO A 18 -6.60 -1.37 23.45
C PRO A 18 -7.89 -2.11 23.82
N SER A 19 -7.78 -3.02 24.79
CA SER A 19 -8.88 -3.64 25.50
C SER A 19 -8.84 -3.16 26.97
N TYR A 20 -9.96 -2.73 27.51
CA TYR A 20 -10.04 -2.16 28.86
C TYR A 20 -11.44 -2.32 29.45
N PRO A 21 -11.61 -2.27 30.80
CA PRO A 21 -12.93 -2.34 31.42
C PRO A 21 -13.90 -1.29 30.91
N ASN A 22 -15.11 -1.70 30.57
CA ASN A 22 -16.15 -0.80 30.10
C ASN A 22 -16.70 0.06 31.26
N ARG A 23 -15.90 1.03 31.69
CA ARG A 23 -16.22 1.98 32.78
C ARG A 23 -16.04 3.40 32.31
N ILE A 24 -16.89 4.30 32.85
CA ILE A 24 -16.80 5.74 32.60
C ILE A 24 -15.37 6.23 32.92
N GLY A 25 -14.80 7.04 32.03
CA GLY A 25 -13.48 7.64 32.19
C GLY A 25 -12.31 6.78 31.68
N MET A 26 -12.46 5.48 31.46
CA MET A 26 -11.34 4.64 30.98
C MET A 26 -10.84 5.07 29.61
N PHE A 27 -11.73 5.32 28.66
CA PHE A 27 -11.35 5.80 27.34
C PHE A 27 -10.72 7.20 27.40
N ALA A 28 -11.24 8.08 28.22
CA ALA A 28 -10.66 9.41 28.41
C ALA A 28 -9.20 9.34 28.92
N ARG A 29 -8.87 8.39 29.79
CA ARG A 29 -7.48 8.18 30.26
C ARG A 29 -6.55 7.80 29.11
N ILE A 30 -7.02 6.93 28.21
CA ILE A 30 -6.24 6.51 27.02
C ILE A 30 -5.98 7.72 26.13
N VAL A 31 -7.05 8.46 25.76
CA VAL A 31 -6.98 9.63 24.87
C VAL A 31 -6.06 10.72 25.49
N ASN A 32 -6.23 11.01 26.77
CA ASN A 32 -5.39 11.97 27.47
C ASN A 32 -3.92 11.54 27.50
N THR A 33 -3.63 10.25 27.61
CA THR A 33 -2.25 9.75 27.59
C THR A 33 -1.64 9.92 26.21
N ILE A 34 -2.38 9.63 25.13
CA ILE A 34 -1.93 9.88 23.75
C ILE A 34 -1.59 11.35 23.57
N GLY A 35 -2.51 12.25 23.96
CA GLY A 35 -2.31 13.69 23.82
C GLY A 35 -1.16 14.24 24.68
N LYS A 36 -0.98 13.77 25.93
CA LYS A 36 0.14 14.13 26.79
C LYS A 36 1.50 13.80 26.21
N HIS A 37 1.57 12.72 25.44
CA HIS A 37 2.78 12.34 24.73
C HIS A 37 2.89 12.95 23.33
N GLY A 38 1.99 13.87 22.96
CA GLY A 38 2.05 14.59 21.69
C GLY A 38 1.57 13.77 20.48
N GLY A 39 0.87 12.66 20.72
CA GLY A 39 0.21 11.90 19.64
C GLY A 39 -1.04 12.61 19.16
N ASP A 40 -1.27 12.63 17.84
CA ASP A 40 -2.48 13.14 17.23
C ASP A 40 -3.49 12.02 17.04
N LEU A 41 -4.69 12.19 17.59
CA LEU A 41 -5.76 11.20 17.57
C LEU A 41 -6.55 11.30 16.25
N GLY A 42 -6.67 10.19 15.53
CA GLY A 42 -7.51 10.05 14.35
C GLY A 42 -8.83 9.34 14.65
N ALA A 43 -9.22 8.41 13.76
CA ALA A 43 -10.44 7.64 13.89
C ALA A 43 -10.44 6.73 15.13
N VAL A 44 -11.64 6.51 15.67
CA VAL A 44 -11.87 5.61 16.80
C VAL A 44 -13.08 4.73 16.46
N ASP A 45 -12.84 3.42 16.34
CA ASP A 45 -13.85 2.45 15.98
C ASP A 45 -14.05 1.43 17.11
N ILE A 46 -15.30 1.03 17.37
CA ILE A 46 -15.62 -0.04 18.32
C ILE A 46 -15.49 -1.37 17.60
N VAL A 47 -14.60 -2.23 18.06
CA VAL A 47 -14.36 -3.56 17.49
C VAL A 47 -15.24 -4.60 18.16
N ALA A 48 -15.25 -4.63 19.49
CA ALA A 48 -16.04 -5.57 20.27
C ALA A 48 -16.62 -4.86 21.50
N PRO A 49 -17.93 -4.55 21.50
CA PRO A 49 -18.61 -4.08 22.69
C PRO A 49 -19.00 -5.27 23.57
N ASP A 50 -18.51 -5.29 24.79
CA ASP A 50 -18.96 -6.21 25.84
C ASP A 50 -19.34 -5.41 27.07
N ALA A 51 -20.23 -5.96 27.89
CA ALA A 51 -20.66 -5.34 29.15
C ALA A 51 -19.49 -5.13 30.13
N LYS A 52 -18.49 -6.00 30.10
CA LYS A 52 -17.33 -5.98 30.99
C LYS A 52 -16.10 -5.33 30.38
N LEU A 53 -15.84 -5.59 29.10
CA LEU A 53 -14.66 -5.14 28.37
C LEU A 53 -15.07 -4.36 27.12
N MET A 54 -14.31 -3.34 26.82
CA MET A 54 -14.43 -2.56 25.60
C MET A 54 -13.14 -2.67 24.80
N THR A 55 -13.25 -3.06 23.53
CA THR A 55 -12.13 -3.09 22.59
C THR A 55 -12.38 -2.10 21.47
N ARG A 56 -11.42 -1.23 21.24
CA ARG A 56 -11.50 -0.21 20.18
C ARG A 56 -10.25 -0.20 19.33
N ASP A 57 -10.41 0.13 18.06
CA ASP A 57 -9.31 0.53 17.18
C ASP A 57 -9.15 2.05 17.25
N ILE A 58 -7.97 2.48 17.59
CA ILE A 58 -7.63 3.89 17.73
C ILE A 58 -6.52 4.19 16.74
N THR A 59 -6.82 5.02 15.75
CA THR A 59 -5.80 5.56 14.84
C THR A 59 -5.05 6.69 15.54
N VAL A 60 -3.72 6.56 15.60
CA VAL A 60 -2.83 7.58 16.19
C VAL A 60 -1.77 7.95 15.17
N ARG A 61 -1.47 9.23 15.04
CA ARG A 61 -0.33 9.72 14.26
C ARG A 61 0.79 10.09 15.21
N ALA A 62 1.98 9.63 14.88
CA ALA A 62 3.23 9.96 15.59
C ALA A 62 4.13 10.86 14.72
N ARG A 63 5.24 11.33 15.27
CA ARG A 63 6.28 12.10 14.56
C ARG A 63 7.24 11.18 13.82
N ASP A 64 7.56 10.06 14.46
CA ASP A 64 8.52 9.05 14.02
C ASP A 64 8.28 7.73 14.76
N GLY A 65 9.05 6.68 14.45
CA GLY A 65 8.90 5.36 15.07
C GLY A 65 9.20 5.36 16.58
N ALA A 66 10.19 6.13 17.03
CA ALA A 66 10.53 6.21 18.45
C ALA A 66 9.39 6.86 19.25
N HIS A 67 8.76 7.88 18.68
CA HIS A 67 7.60 8.53 19.28
C HIS A 67 6.38 7.59 19.33
N GLN A 68 6.16 6.79 18.30
CA GLN A 68 5.14 5.74 18.30
C GLN A 68 5.36 4.76 19.46
N GLU A 69 6.57 4.24 19.62
CA GLU A 69 6.93 3.32 20.72
C GLU A 69 6.73 3.96 22.09
N GLN A 70 7.07 5.23 22.25
CA GLN A 70 6.85 5.98 23.48
C GLN A 70 5.37 6.08 23.85
N ILE A 71 4.50 6.40 22.87
CA ILE A 71 3.05 6.47 23.07
C ILE A 71 2.53 5.09 23.49
N VAL A 72 2.86 4.04 22.73
CA VAL A 72 2.42 2.66 22.99
C VAL A 72 2.86 2.19 24.37
N SER A 73 4.12 2.40 24.73
CA SER A 73 4.67 2.03 26.04
C SER A 73 3.95 2.74 27.18
N SER A 74 3.55 4.00 26.96
CA SER A 74 2.81 4.78 27.96
C SER A 74 1.39 4.28 28.15
N ILE A 75 0.72 3.82 27.08
CA ILE A 75 -0.60 3.20 27.14
C ILE A 75 -0.53 1.84 27.85
N ARG A 76 0.47 1.00 27.52
CA ARG A 76 0.68 -0.29 28.19
C ARG A 76 0.90 -0.19 29.72
N ARG A 77 1.39 0.94 30.19
CA ARG A 77 1.57 1.23 31.62
C ARG A 77 0.30 1.65 32.35
N LEU A 78 -0.78 1.94 31.61
CA LEU A 78 -2.06 2.28 32.24
C LEU A 78 -2.67 1.05 32.91
N ALA A 79 -3.07 1.19 34.19
CA ALA A 79 -3.73 0.11 34.91
C ALA A 79 -5.02 -0.33 34.21
N ASN A 80 -5.19 -1.63 34.04
CA ASN A 80 -6.33 -2.28 33.40
C ASN A 80 -6.51 -1.91 31.92
N VAL A 81 -5.46 -1.57 31.20
CA VAL A 81 -5.48 -1.42 29.74
C VAL A 81 -4.50 -2.43 29.17
N ASP A 82 -4.99 -3.28 28.26
CA ASP A 82 -4.18 -4.21 27.50
C ASP A 82 -4.15 -3.78 26.04
N VAL A 83 -2.96 -3.69 25.42
CA VAL A 83 -2.80 -3.37 24.00
C VAL A 83 -2.69 -4.68 23.23
N VAL A 84 -3.82 -5.14 22.72
CA VAL A 84 -3.99 -6.42 22.03
C VAL A 84 -3.23 -6.47 20.71
N ASN A 85 -3.26 -5.37 19.96
CA ASN A 85 -2.62 -5.30 18.64
C ASN A 85 -2.16 -3.87 18.31
N ILE A 86 -1.11 -3.80 17.49
CA ILE A 86 -0.63 -2.57 16.88
C ILE A 86 -0.37 -2.87 15.42
N SER A 87 -0.94 -2.08 14.51
CA SER A 87 -0.77 -2.22 13.07
C SER A 87 -0.30 -0.90 12.49
N ASP A 88 0.83 -0.92 11.82
CA ASP A 88 1.31 0.23 11.06
C ASP A 88 0.49 0.38 9.77
N ARG A 89 -0.12 1.55 9.59
CA ARG A 89 -1.00 1.82 8.45
C ARG A 89 -0.23 1.92 7.13
N VAL A 90 1.01 2.35 7.17
CA VAL A 90 1.87 2.43 5.97
C VAL A 90 2.19 1.01 5.50
N PHE A 91 2.58 0.12 6.41
CA PHE A 91 2.82 -1.29 6.06
C PHE A 91 1.55 -1.99 5.60
N LEU A 92 0.40 -1.73 6.24
CA LEU A 92 -0.88 -2.28 5.81
C LEU A 92 -1.25 -1.86 4.37
N LEU A 93 -0.96 -0.60 4.00
CA LEU A 93 -1.18 -0.10 2.64
C LEU A 93 -0.33 -0.83 1.60
N HIS A 94 0.85 -1.31 1.98
CA HIS A 94 1.79 -1.98 1.09
C HIS A 94 1.59 -3.51 1.04
N LEU A 95 0.74 -4.08 1.91
CA LEU A 95 0.48 -5.52 1.91
C LEU A 95 -0.10 -5.99 0.57
N GLY A 96 0.62 -6.91 -0.09
CA GLY A 96 0.26 -7.42 -1.41
C GLY A 96 0.59 -6.49 -2.57
N GLY A 97 1.34 -5.41 -2.31
CA GLY A 97 1.67 -4.38 -3.29
C GLY A 97 0.55 -3.35 -3.49
N LYS A 98 0.87 -2.28 -4.21
CA LYS A 98 -0.05 -1.17 -4.49
C LYS A 98 -0.68 -1.24 -5.89
N LEU A 99 -0.23 -2.19 -6.69
CA LEU A 99 -0.64 -2.36 -8.08
C LEU A 99 -1.33 -3.71 -8.27
N ALA A 100 -2.36 -3.74 -9.12
CA ALA A 100 -3.04 -4.96 -9.49
C ALA A 100 -3.28 -5.00 -11.00
N ILE A 101 -3.19 -6.20 -11.59
CA ILE A 101 -3.57 -6.44 -12.98
C ILE A 101 -5.02 -6.88 -13.03
N ARG A 102 -5.79 -6.27 -13.90
CA ARG A 102 -7.17 -6.63 -14.13
C ARG A 102 -7.40 -6.93 -15.62
N ASN A 103 -8.04 -8.05 -15.91
CA ASN A 103 -8.43 -8.38 -17.28
C ASN A 103 -9.46 -7.36 -17.79
N LYS A 104 -9.20 -6.78 -18.97
CA LYS A 104 -10.13 -5.87 -19.65
C LYS A 104 -11.39 -6.60 -20.15
N VAL A 105 -11.22 -7.85 -20.60
CA VAL A 105 -12.30 -8.68 -21.11
C VAL A 105 -12.46 -9.89 -20.21
N PRO A 106 -13.64 -10.14 -19.64
CA PRO A 106 -13.89 -11.35 -18.88
C PRO A 106 -13.95 -12.56 -19.83
N VAL A 107 -13.18 -13.60 -19.51
CA VAL A 107 -13.19 -14.85 -20.26
C VAL A 107 -14.02 -15.86 -19.45
N THR A 108 -15.35 -15.86 -19.67
CA THR A 108 -16.30 -16.64 -18.88
C THR A 108 -16.96 -17.78 -19.68
N THR A 109 -16.84 -17.74 -21.00
CA THR A 109 -17.42 -18.73 -21.90
C THR A 109 -16.37 -19.33 -22.82
N ARG A 110 -16.68 -20.50 -23.45
CA ARG A 110 -15.81 -21.10 -24.47
C ARG A 110 -15.61 -20.16 -25.67
N ASP A 111 -16.63 -19.41 -26.04
CA ASP A 111 -16.56 -18.48 -27.18
C ASP A 111 -15.63 -17.31 -26.87
N THR A 112 -15.74 -16.73 -25.69
CA THR A 112 -14.82 -15.66 -25.26
C THR A 112 -13.39 -16.18 -25.12
N LEU A 113 -13.20 -17.40 -24.64
CA LEU A 113 -11.88 -18.04 -24.59
C LEU A 113 -11.31 -18.26 -26.00
N SER A 114 -12.12 -18.76 -26.93
CA SER A 114 -11.71 -19.00 -28.32
C SER A 114 -11.33 -17.70 -29.05
N MET A 115 -11.99 -16.59 -28.76
CA MET A 115 -11.63 -15.28 -29.29
C MET A 115 -10.39 -14.68 -28.64
N ALA A 116 -10.27 -14.78 -27.30
CA ALA A 116 -9.18 -14.16 -26.54
C ALA A 116 -7.87 -14.98 -26.56
N TYR A 117 -7.97 -16.28 -26.84
CA TYR A 117 -6.86 -17.22 -26.89
C TYR A 117 -6.90 -18.04 -28.19
N THR A 118 -6.53 -19.32 -28.18
CA THR A 118 -6.49 -20.17 -29.36
C THR A 118 -7.91 -20.69 -29.72
N PRO A 119 -8.34 -20.61 -30.98
CA PRO A 119 -7.61 -20.23 -32.22
C PRO A 119 -7.64 -18.71 -32.56
N GLY A 120 -8.54 -17.93 -31.97
CA GLY A 120 -8.83 -16.56 -32.41
C GLY A 120 -7.63 -15.61 -32.35
N VAL A 121 -6.78 -15.74 -31.32
CA VAL A 121 -5.58 -14.90 -31.15
C VAL A 121 -4.58 -15.04 -32.30
N ALA A 122 -4.54 -16.20 -33.00
CA ALA A 122 -3.63 -16.41 -34.13
C ALA A 122 -3.84 -15.34 -35.22
N ARG A 123 -5.07 -14.99 -35.53
CA ARG A 123 -5.39 -13.94 -36.51
C ARG A 123 -4.83 -12.58 -36.11
N VAL A 124 -4.82 -12.27 -34.82
CA VAL A 124 -4.24 -11.03 -34.29
C VAL A 124 -2.72 -11.06 -34.41
N CYS A 125 -2.09 -12.20 -34.12
CA CYS A 125 -0.65 -12.39 -34.29
C CYS A 125 -0.22 -12.24 -35.74
N GLU A 126 -0.95 -12.85 -36.69
CA GLU A 126 -0.72 -12.74 -38.13
C GLU A 126 -0.85 -11.28 -38.61
N ALA A 127 -1.87 -10.56 -38.16
CA ALA A 127 -2.06 -9.16 -38.50
C ALA A 127 -0.91 -8.26 -37.97
N ILE A 128 -0.38 -8.54 -36.78
CA ILE A 128 0.78 -7.82 -36.23
C ILE A 128 2.05 -8.21 -36.98
N ALA A 129 2.21 -9.49 -37.35
CA ALA A 129 3.37 -9.93 -38.11
C ALA A 129 3.43 -9.27 -39.50
N ALA A 130 2.28 -9.13 -40.14
CA ALA A 130 2.17 -8.45 -41.45
C ALA A 130 2.39 -6.92 -41.32
N GLU A 131 1.96 -6.32 -40.21
CA GLU A 131 2.08 -4.88 -39.96
C GLU A 131 2.44 -4.63 -38.48
N PRO A 132 3.74 -4.51 -38.13
CA PRO A 132 4.21 -4.37 -36.74
C PRO A 132 3.64 -3.17 -35.98
N SER A 133 3.24 -2.10 -36.66
CA SER A 133 2.60 -0.93 -36.06
C SER A 133 1.30 -1.26 -35.34
N LYS A 134 0.59 -2.29 -35.75
CA LYS A 134 -0.64 -2.79 -35.13
C LYS A 134 -0.44 -3.29 -33.69
N ALA A 135 0.80 -3.63 -33.30
CA ALA A 135 1.11 -3.99 -31.92
C ALA A 135 0.71 -2.91 -30.91
N TRP A 136 0.80 -1.64 -31.28
CA TRP A 136 0.40 -0.52 -30.43
C TRP A 136 -1.13 -0.43 -30.20
N GLN A 137 -1.93 -0.94 -31.14
CA GLN A 137 -3.38 -0.93 -31.05
C GLN A 137 -3.97 -2.22 -30.50
N LEU A 138 -3.35 -3.37 -30.86
CA LEU A 138 -3.87 -4.70 -30.58
C LEU A 138 -3.30 -5.36 -29.34
N THR A 139 -2.32 -4.72 -28.69
CA THR A 139 -1.70 -5.24 -27.46
C THR A 139 -1.59 -4.16 -26.38
N ILE A 140 -1.27 -4.60 -25.15
CA ILE A 140 -1.00 -3.69 -24.02
C ILE A 140 0.22 -2.77 -24.27
N LYS A 141 1.03 -3.04 -25.31
CA LYS A 141 2.22 -2.25 -25.62
C LYS A 141 1.90 -0.75 -25.80
N GLY A 142 0.74 -0.43 -26.38
CA GLY A 142 0.28 0.95 -26.57
C GLY A 142 -0.02 1.72 -25.28
N ASN A 143 -0.26 0.98 -24.18
CA ASN A 143 -0.66 1.54 -22.88
C ASN A 143 0.33 1.17 -21.76
N SER A 144 1.57 0.82 -22.11
CA SER A 144 2.55 0.38 -21.11
C SER A 144 3.80 1.25 -21.14
N VAL A 145 4.23 1.69 -19.96
CA VAL A 145 5.53 2.33 -19.74
C VAL A 145 6.30 1.48 -18.74
N ALA A 146 7.54 1.13 -19.07
CA ALA A 146 8.40 0.40 -18.14
C ALA A 146 9.22 1.39 -17.32
N VAL A 147 9.15 1.29 -15.99
CA VAL A 147 10.08 1.95 -15.08
C VAL A 147 11.07 0.89 -14.60
N VAL A 148 12.34 1.11 -14.86
CA VAL A 148 13.41 0.14 -14.56
C VAL A 148 14.38 0.75 -13.57
N SER A 149 14.71 0.02 -12.50
CA SER A 149 15.68 0.41 -11.50
C SER A 149 16.40 -0.84 -10.95
N ASP A 150 17.66 -0.71 -10.64
CA ASP A 150 18.44 -1.69 -9.87
C ASP A 150 18.45 -1.39 -8.37
N GLY A 151 17.83 -0.28 -7.97
CA GLY A 151 17.77 0.16 -6.58
C GLY A 151 19.06 0.75 -6.04
N SER A 152 20.04 1.05 -6.90
CA SER A 152 21.36 1.59 -6.49
C SER A 152 21.33 3.05 -6.03
N ALA A 153 20.26 3.80 -6.35
CA ALA A 153 20.13 5.22 -6.02
C ALA A 153 18.68 5.61 -5.67
N VAL A 154 18.19 5.16 -4.54
CA VAL A 154 16.86 5.51 -4.04
C VAL A 154 16.94 6.79 -3.20
N LEU A 155 16.12 7.79 -3.56
CA LEU A 155 16.13 9.10 -2.90
C LEU A 155 15.97 8.99 -1.38
N GLY A 156 16.94 9.51 -0.65
CA GLY A 156 16.97 9.50 0.82
C GLY A 156 17.42 8.18 1.45
N LEU A 157 17.60 7.11 0.66
CA LEU A 157 17.97 5.77 1.17
C LEU A 157 19.30 5.27 0.56
N GLY A 158 19.71 5.79 -0.61
CA GLY A 158 20.93 5.36 -1.29
C GLY A 158 20.76 4.02 -2.00
N ASP A 159 21.79 3.18 -1.95
CA ASP A 159 21.79 1.83 -2.51
C ASP A 159 21.13 0.85 -1.55
N ILE A 160 19.92 0.42 -1.89
CA ILE A 160 19.12 -0.54 -1.10
C ILE A 160 18.78 -1.81 -1.89
N GLY A 161 19.21 -1.89 -3.13
CA GLY A 161 18.93 -3.01 -4.03
C GLY A 161 17.53 -3.02 -4.63
N PRO A 162 17.29 -3.90 -5.62
CA PRO A 162 16.06 -3.90 -6.40
C PRO A 162 14.82 -4.30 -5.62
N GLU A 163 14.89 -5.29 -4.73
CA GLU A 163 13.74 -5.75 -3.95
C GLU A 163 13.25 -4.67 -2.99
N ALA A 164 14.16 -4.01 -2.29
CA ALA A 164 13.80 -2.94 -1.36
C ALA A 164 13.33 -1.66 -2.07
N ALA A 165 13.71 -1.47 -3.34
CA ALA A 165 13.24 -0.35 -4.17
C ALA A 165 11.82 -0.57 -4.73
N MET A 166 11.28 -1.80 -4.75
CA MET A 166 9.96 -2.11 -5.31
C MET A 166 8.83 -1.22 -4.80
N PRO A 167 8.68 -0.94 -3.50
CA PRO A 167 7.60 -0.07 -3.02
C PRO A 167 7.67 1.35 -3.59
N VAL A 168 8.89 1.85 -3.86
CA VAL A 168 9.09 3.17 -4.50
C VAL A 168 8.68 3.11 -5.96
N MET A 169 9.08 2.06 -6.67
CA MET A 169 8.73 1.86 -8.08
C MET A 169 7.22 1.72 -8.26
N GLU A 170 6.53 0.99 -7.39
CA GLU A 170 5.07 0.94 -7.37
C GLU A 170 4.43 2.31 -7.11
N GLY A 171 5.04 3.14 -6.26
CA GLY A 171 4.59 4.49 -5.97
C GLY A 171 4.70 5.43 -7.16
N ASN A 172 5.73 5.28 -7.99
CA ASN A 172 5.93 6.10 -9.18
C ASN A 172 4.84 5.90 -10.27
N HIS A 173 4.02 4.85 -10.14
CA HIS A 173 2.89 4.57 -11.04
C HIS A 173 1.56 5.17 -10.57
N GLN A 174 1.53 5.77 -9.39
CA GLN A 174 0.31 6.31 -8.77
C GLN A 174 0.03 7.81 -8.95
N PRO A 175 0.86 8.64 -9.56
CA PRO A 175 0.52 10.06 -9.65
C PRO A 175 -0.62 10.26 -10.63
N SER A 176 -1.73 10.72 -10.07
CA SER A 176 -2.67 11.67 -10.65
C SER A 176 -2.87 11.63 -12.17
N GLU A 177 -4.05 11.22 -12.60
CA GLU A 177 -4.75 11.69 -13.82
C GLU A 177 -4.08 11.55 -15.18
N VAL A 178 -2.87 11.01 -15.30
CA VAL A 178 -2.26 10.70 -16.58
C VAL A 178 -2.27 9.19 -16.79
N TRP A 179 -3.09 8.79 -17.70
CA TRP A 179 -3.38 7.46 -18.19
C TRP A 179 -2.15 6.81 -18.85
N ALA A 180 -1.28 6.24 -18.07
CA ALA A 180 -0.23 5.37 -18.60
C ALA A 180 -0.20 4.10 -17.78
N ALA A 181 -0.48 2.99 -18.40
CA ALA A 181 -0.19 1.68 -17.83
C ALA A 181 1.34 1.57 -17.74
N ALA A 182 1.89 1.69 -16.54
CA ALA A 182 3.31 1.53 -16.32
C ALA A 182 3.61 0.13 -15.79
N ALA A 183 4.64 -0.53 -16.33
CA ALA A 183 5.18 -1.76 -15.79
C ALA A 183 6.47 -1.45 -15.04
N SER A 184 6.53 -1.82 -13.76
CA SER A 184 7.74 -1.69 -12.96
C SER A 184 8.62 -2.92 -13.11
N TRP A 185 9.91 -2.71 -13.35
CA TRP A 185 10.89 -3.76 -13.50
C TRP A 185 12.02 -3.53 -12.52
N CYS A 186 12.25 -4.46 -11.62
CA CYS A 186 13.44 -4.49 -10.78
C CYS A 186 14.38 -5.59 -11.27
N CYS A 187 15.65 -5.25 -11.53
CA CYS A 187 16.68 -6.21 -11.89
C CYS A 187 17.50 -6.55 -10.64
N ALA A 188 17.50 -7.83 -10.24
CA ALA A 188 18.45 -8.30 -9.24
C ALA A 188 19.82 -8.55 -9.90
N ALA A 189 20.90 -8.16 -9.24
CA ALA A 189 22.26 -8.16 -9.78
C ALA A 189 22.85 -9.54 -10.13
N SER A 190 22.17 -10.65 -9.84
CA SER A 190 22.66 -12.01 -10.09
C SER A 190 21.82 -12.85 -11.06
N GLY A 191 20.83 -12.25 -11.66
CA GLY A 191 19.97 -12.90 -12.66
C GLY A 191 18.81 -11.99 -12.97
N ILE A 192 18.48 -11.86 -14.24
CA ILE A 192 17.35 -11.06 -14.69
C ILE A 192 16.06 -11.77 -14.19
N SER A 193 15.68 -11.49 -12.98
CA SER A 193 14.38 -11.86 -12.46
C SER A 193 13.40 -10.75 -12.85
N TRP A 194 12.69 -10.95 -13.94
CA TRP A 194 11.69 -10.03 -14.42
C TRP A 194 10.42 -10.17 -13.58
N VAL A 195 10.27 -9.36 -12.55
CA VAL A 195 8.94 -9.20 -11.91
C VAL A 195 8.13 -8.25 -12.78
N ARG A 196 7.40 -8.83 -13.72
CA ARG A 196 6.44 -8.10 -14.54
C ARG A 196 5.18 -7.85 -13.73
N GLN A 197 4.93 -6.62 -13.34
CA GLN A 197 3.60 -6.19 -12.92
C GLN A 197 3.01 -5.26 -14.00
N PRO A 198 2.12 -5.74 -14.85
CA PRO A 198 1.40 -4.88 -15.77
C PRO A 198 0.32 -4.09 -15.02
N VAL A 199 0.27 -2.82 -15.29
CA VAL A 199 -0.78 -1.92 -14.81
C VAL A 199 -2.00 -2.05 -15.71
N ALA A 200 -3.18 -2.24 -15.12
CA ALA A 200 -4.43 -2.26 -15.84
C ALA A 200 -4.81 -0.84 -16.32
N PRO A 201 -5.29 -0.68 -17.55
CA PRO A 201 -5.91 0.57 -17.95
C PRO A 201 -7.17 0.80 -17.10
N VAL A 202 -7.24 1.95 -16.45
CA VAL A 202 -8.48 2.39 -15.83
C VAL A 202 -9.43 2.79 -16.96
N ALA A 203 -10.53 2.08 -17.09
CA ALA A 203 -11.56 2.50 -18.03
C ALA A 203 -12.26 3.74 -17.46
N VAL A 204 -12.23 4.83 -18.21
CA VAL A 204 -13.15 5.95 -18.00
C VAL A 204 -14.50 5.53 -18.54
N MET A 205 -15.51 5.59 -17.75
CA MET A 205 -16.89 5.70 -18.20
C MET A 205 -17.24 7.15 -18.45
#